data_317788b27f234ecd9bd5b007f34dad76
#
_entry.id   317788b27f234ecd9bd5b007f34dad76
#
_cell.length_a   1.000
_cell.length_b   1.000
_cell.length_c   1.000
_cell.angle_alpha   90.00
_cell.angle_beta   90.00
_cell.angle_gamma   90.00
#
_symmetry.space_group_name_H-M   'P 1'
#
loop_
_entity.id
_entity.type
_entity.pdbx_description
1 polymer ?
#
loop_
_entity_poly.entity_id
_entity_poly.type
_entity_poly.pdbx_seq_one_letter_code
_entity_poly.pdbx_strand_id
1 'polypeptide(L)'
;ERFGEGRVRSTPLCESAIVGAALGLSISGRKSMMEMQFSDFVTCGFNQIVNNLAKIHWRWGQCADVVIRMPTGGGVGAGPFHSQSVEAWFFHVPGLKIVYPSTPADAKGLLRMAVEDPNPVLFFEHKLLYRSLTGLVPEEDYTIAFGKGRKVREGNDATIITYGLGVKWAEQVLDAHPEWSVELIDLRTLLPWDEDMVMESVNKTGKALVLHEATMTGGVGGEISARIHEECWRKLDAPVARTASLDTAFPFAADLEKSFMANNRLESDLKTLIVH
;
A
#
# COMPACT_ATOMS: atom_id res chain seq x y z
N GLU A 1 1.98 -18.02 23.44
CA GLU A 1 2.37 -18.39 24.82
C GLU A 1 2.44 -17.19 25.77
N ARG A 2 3.16 -16.09 25.41
CA ARG A 2 3.38 -14.93 26.30
C ARG A 2 2.08 -14.24 26.75
N PHE A 3 1.08 -14.15 25.92
CA PHE A 3 -0.16 -13.40 26.17
C PHE A 3 -1.40 -14.28 26.38
N GLY A 4 -1.27 -15.58 26.21
CA GLY A 4 -2.34 -16.58 26.38
C GLY A 4 -3.45 -16.49 25.33
N GLU A 5 -4.28 -17.54 25.29
CA GLU A 5 -5.38 -17.68 24.31
C GLU A 5 -6.53 -16.66 24.49
N GLY A 6 -6.61 -16.04 25.67
CA GLY A 6 -7.55 -14.96 25.90
C GLY A 6 -7.28 -13.72 25.04
N ARG A 7 -6.02 -13.50 24.64
CA ARG A 7 -5.59 -12.36 23.81
C ARG A 7 -5.17 -12.74 22.40
N VAL A 8 -4.56 -13.91 22.20
CA VAL A 8 -4.09 -14.39 20.89
C VAL A 8 -4.79 -15.70 20.57
N ARG A 9 -5.61 -15.70 19.55
CA ARG A 9 -6.46 -16.82 19.17
C ARG A 9 -6.23 -17.26 17.74
N SER A 10 -6.11 -18.55 17.52
CA SER A 10 -6.35 -19.15 16.21
C SER A 10 -7.85 -19.34 16.02
N THR A 11 -8.35 -19.03 14.84
CA THR A 11 -9.77 -19.16 14.49
C THR A 11 -9.96 -20.24 13.44
N PRO A 12 -11.16 -20.81 13.29
CA PRO A 12 -11.52 -21.49 12.05
C PRO A 12 -11.37 -20.57 10.85
N LEU A 13 -11.14 -21.15 9.67
CA LEU A 13 -11.04 -20.39 8.40
C LEU A 13 -12.44 -19.91 7.99
N CYS A 14 -12.79 -18.71 8.39
CA CYS A 14 -14.03 -18.03 8.04
C CYS A 14 -13.85 -16.52 8.14
N GLU A 15 -13.29 -15.89 7.13
CA GLU A 15 -12.89 -14.49 7.12
C GLU A 15 -14.06 -13.54 7.41
N SER A 16 -15.25 -13.84 6.88
CA SER A 16 -16.45 -13.05 7.16
C SER A 16 -16.81 -13.05 8.66
N ALA A 17 -16.75 -14.21 9.31
CA ALA A 17 -17.02 -14.33 10.74
C ALA A 17 -15.92 -13.66 11.58
N ILE A 18 -14.65 -13.76 11.16
CA ILE A 18 -13.53 -13.15 11.86
C ILE A 18 -13.65 -11.63 11.83
N VAL A 19 -13.91 -11.02 10.66
CA VAL A 19 -14.12 -9.57 10.54
C VAL A 19 -15.35 -9.11 11.33
N GLY A 20 -16.46 -9.86 11.25
CA GLY A 20 -17.66 -9.55 12.02
C GLY A 20 -17.44 -9.63 13.54
N ALA A 21 -16.69 -10.63 14.01
CA ALA A 21 -16.33 -10.76 15.42
C ALA A 21 -15.40 -9.63 15.88
N ALA A 22 -14.42 -9.22 15.03
CA ALA A 22 -13.55 -8.08 15.30
C ALA A 22 -14.36 -6.79 15.47
N LEU A 23 -15.33 -6.54 14.59
CA LEU A 23 -16.26 -5.41 14.73
C LEU A 23 -17.08 -5.51 16.03
N GLY A 24 -17.61 -6.69 16.37
CA GLY A 24 -18.34 -6.89 17.62
C GLY A 24 -17.49 -6.62 18.87
N LEU A 25 -16.20 -7.00 18.85
CA LEU A 25 -15.25 -6.66 19.90
C LEU A 25 -15.05 -5.16 20.02
N SER A 26 -14.85 -4.45 18.90
CA SER A 26 -14.71 -3.00 18.88
C SER A 26 -15.95 -2.29 19.46
N ILE A 27 -17.16 -2.70 19.05
CA ILE A 27 -18.42 -2.18 19.60
C ILE A 27 -18.52 -2.41 21.12
N SER A 28 -17.98 -3.52 21.62
CA SER A 28 -17.94 -3.82 23.06
C SER A 28 -16.77 -3.13 23.80
N GLY A 29 -16.06 -2.20 23.16
CA GLY A 29 -14.96 -1.43 23.74
C GLY A 29 -13.62 -2.17 23.80
N ARG A 30 -13.44 -3.20 22.98
CA ARG A 30 -12.19 -3.98 22.91
C ARG A 30 -11.55 -3.86 21.54
N LYS A 31 -10.40 -3.21 21.49
CA LYS A 31 -9.59 -3.15 20.27
C LYS A 31 -9.21 -4.55 19.80
N SER A 32 -9.28 -4.76 18.50
CA SER A 32 -8.93 -6.04 17.90
C SER A 32 -8.02 -5.85 16.69
N MET A 33 -7.04 -6.74 16.57
CA MET A 33 -6.23 -6.91 15.38
C MET A 33 -6.45 -8.32 14.85
N MET A 34 -6.79 -8.43 13.60
CA MET A 34 -6.90 -9.71 12.91
C MET A 34 -5.93 -9.78 11.74
N GLU A 35 -5.59 -10.98 11.34
CA GLU A 35 -4.71 -11.24 10.21
C GLU A 35 -5.42 -12.12 9.19
N MET A 36 -5.45 -11.68 7.94
CA MET A 36 -5.74 -12.55 6.81
C MET A 36 -4.50 -13.41 6.55
N GLN A 37 -4.66 -14.67 6.24
CA GLN A 37 -3.51 -15.52 5.90
C GLN A 37 -2.78 -14.97 4.67
N PHE A 38 -3.56 -14.52 3.65
CA PHE A 38 -3.14 -13.70 2.53
C PHE A 38 -4.24 -12.71 2.18
N SER A 39 -3.89 -11.57 1.60
CA SER A 39 -4.86 -10.55 1.16
C SER A 39 -5.87 -11.08 0.14
N ASP A 40 -5.51 -12.10 -0.61
CA ASP A 40 -6.38 -12.79 -1.59
C ASP A 40 -7.69 -13.28 -0.96
N PHE A 41 -7.63 -13.79 0.28
CA PHE A 41 -8.79 -14.33 0.99
C PHE A 41 -9.73 -13.27 1.57
N VAL A 42 -9.36 -12.00 1.48
CA VAL A 42 -10.21 -10.89 1.94
C VAL A 42 -11.55 -10.86 1.21
N THR A 43 -11.62 -11.45 0.01
CA THR A 43 -12.87 -11.60 -0.76
C THR A 43 -13.96 -12.30 0.03
N CYS A 44 -13.63 -13.27 0.89
CA CYS A 44 -14.58 -13.96 1.77
C CYS A 44 -15.13 -13.06 2.88
N GLY A 45 -14.39 -12.01 3.28
CA GLY A 45 -14.79 -11.02 4.28
C GLY A 45 -15.21 -9.67 3.70
N PHE A 46 -15.25 -9.53 2.37
CA PHE A 46 -15.42 -8.26 1.69
C PHE A 46 -16.66 -7.48 2.15
N ASN A 47 -17.82 -8.14 2.23
CA ASN A 47 -19.04 -7.50 2.71
C ASN A 47 -18.90 -6.92 4.12
N GLN A 48 -18.23 -7.62 5.04
CA GLN A 48 -18.05 -7.16 6.40
C GLN A 48 -17.17 -5.91 6.46
N ILE A 49 -16.17 -5.81 5.57
CA ILE A 49 -15.28 -4.66 5.49
C ILE A 49 -16.01 -3.46 4.87
N VAL A 50 -16.55 -3.62 3.65
CA VAL A 50 -17.07 -2.48 2.88
C VAL A 50 -18.44 -2.01 3.32
N ASN A 51 -19.31 -2.89 3.86
CA ASN A 51 -20.67 -2.54 4.26
C ASN A 51 -20.83 -2.35 5.78
N ASN A 52 -20.00 -2.99 6.59
CA ASN A 52 -20.11 -2.90 8.05
C ASN A 52 -18.99 -2.02 8.63
N LEU A 53 -17.72 -2.43 8.57
CA LEU A 53 -16.61 -1.65 9.15
C LEU A 53 -16.55 -0.22 8.60
N ALA A 54 -16.54 -0.07 7.28
CA ALA A 54 -16.37 1.23 6.63
C ALA A 54 -17.50 2.22 6.93
N LYS A 55 -18.71 1.74 7.20
CA LYS A 55 -19.92 2.57 7.27
C LYS A 55 -20.52 2.74 8.66
N ILE A 56 -20.06 1.99 9.66
CA ILE A 56 -20.67 1.98 10.98
C ILE A 56 -20.57 3.35 11.66
N HIS A 57 -19.44 4.03 11.52
CA HIS A 57 -19.25 5.36 12.07
C HIS A 57 -20.20 6.38 11.42
N TRP A 58 -20.28 6.37 10.09
CA TRP A 58 -21.19 7.25 9.35
C TRP A 58 -22.65 7.05 9.76
N ARG A 59 -23.05 5.80 9.95
CA ARG A 59 -24.46 5.47 10.24
C ARG A 59 -24.86 5.72 11.68
N TRP A 60 -23.98 5.42 12.64
CA TRP A 60 -24.34 5.41 14.07
C TRP A 60 -23.36 6.20 14.97
N GLY A 61 -22.31 6.81 14.43
CA GLY A 61 -21.25 7.43 15.22
C GLY A 61 -20.39 6.42 15.99
N GLN A 62 -20.55 5.13 15.73
CA GLN A 62 -19.83 4.06 16.42
C GLN A 62 -18.42 3.95 15.93
N CYS A 63 -17.42 3.92 16.81
CA CYS A 63 -16.04 3.60 16.46
C CYS A 63 -15.94 2.15 15.98
N ALA A 64 -14.98 1.90 15.08
CA ALA A 64 -14.65 0.58 14.57
C ALA A 64 -13.12 0.43 14.52
N ASP A 65 -12.48 0.45 15.69
CA ASP A 65 -11.03 0.39 15.88
C ASP A 65 -10.48 -1.03 15.65
N VAL A 66 -10.62 -1.49 14.41
CA VAL A 66 -10.18 -2.82 13.94
C VAL A 66 -9.00 -2.65 13.00
N VAL A 67 -7.91 -3.36 13.26
CA VAL A 67 -6.78 -3.47 12.33
C VAL A 67 -6.84 -4.80 11.62
N ILE A 68 -6.82 -4.79 10.29
CA ILE A 68 -6.76 -5.99 9.45
C ILE A 68 -5.41 -6.03 8.76
N ARG A 69 -4.53 -6.93 9.21
CA ARG A 69 -3.25 -7.19 8.56
C ARG A 69 -3.45 -8.09 7.35
N MET A 70 -2.84 -7.72 6.24
CA MET A 70 -3.00 -8.38 4.95
C MET A 70 -1.66 -8.63 4.27
N PRO A 71 -1.04 -9.81 4.49
CA PRO A 71 0.11 -10.23 3.70
C PRO A 71 -0.26 -10.29 2.22
N THR A 72 0.43 -9.51 1.37
CA THR A 72 0.04 -9.26 -0.02
C THR A 72 1.23 -9.37 -0.98
N GLY A 73 0.96 -9.38 -2.28
CA GLY A 73 1.94 -9.24 -3.33
C GLY A 73 2.58 -10.53 -3.81
N GLY A 74 3.27 -10.44 -4.94
CA GLY A 74 3.94 -11.54 -5.64
C GLY A 74 5.43 -11.68 -5.32
N GLY A 75 6.17 -12.28 -6.26
CA GLY A 75 7.62 -12.50 -6.14
C GLY A 75 8.03 -13.68 -5.25
N VAL A 76 7.06 -14.47 -4.78
CA VAL A 76 7.28 -15.62 -3.87
C VAL A 76 6.91 -16.96 -4.51
N GLY A 77 6.50 -16.99 -5.78
CA GLY A 77 6.13 -18.21 -6.51
C GLY A 77 4.85 -18.88 -6.03
N ALA A 78 3.89 -18.08 -5.47
CA ALA A 78 2.68 -18.62 -4.86
C ALA A 78 1.46 -18.68 -5.81
N GLY A 79 1.58 -18.19 -7.04
CA GLY A 79 0.56 -18.26 -8.09
C GLY A 79 -0.66 -17.34 -7.85
N PRO A 80 -1.72 -17.47 -8.67
CA PRO A 80 -2.79 -16.46 -8.78
C PRO A 80 -3.67 -16.31 -7.54
N PHE A 81 -3.70 -17.28 -6.65
CA PHE A 81 -4.58 -17.28 -5.48
C PHE A 81 -3.88 -16.83 -4.19
N HIS A 82 -2.60 -16.50 -4.26
CA HIS A 82 -1.78 -16.15 -3.10
C HIS A 82 -0.79 -15.01 -3.38
N SER A 83 -0.95 -14.29 -4.48
CA SER A 83 0.02 -13.27 -4.91
C SER A 83 -0.61 -11.97 -5.39
N GLN A 84 -1.91 -11.80 -5.23
CA GLN A 84 -2.60 -10.61 -5.70
C GLN A 84 -2.28 -9.39 -4.83
N SER A 85 -2.26 -8.21 -5.45
CA SER A 85 -2.23 -6.89 -4.82
C SER A 85 -3.62 -6.27 -4.95
N VAL A 86 -4.36 -6.22 -3.85
CA VAL A 86 -5.81 -5.96 -3.85
C VAL A 86 -6.20 -4.63 -3.18
N GLU A 87 -5.25 -3.79 -2.88
CA GLU A 87 -5.44 -2.52 -2.17
C GLU A 87 -6.43 -1.59 -2.89
N ALA A 88 -6.46 -1.63 -4.23
CA ALA A 88 -7.35 -0.80 -5.04
C ALA A 88 -8.84 -1.11 -4.82
N TRP A 89 -9.20 -2.34 -4.43
CA TRP A 89 -10.58 -2.69 -4.11
C TRP A 89 -11.14 -1.89 -2.93
N PHE A 90 -10.28 -1.52 -2.01
CA PHE A 90 -10.66 -0.79 -0.79
C PHE A 90 -10.37 0.71 -0.89
N PHE A 91 -9.50 1.11 -1.80
CA PHE A 91 -9.19 2.51 -2.05
C PHE A 91 -10.42 3.32 -2.45
N HIS A 92 -11.37 2.69 -3.13
CA HIS A 92 -12.66 3.27 -3.49
C HIS A 92 -13.68 3.33 -2.34
N VAL A 93 -13.39 2.78 -1.15
CA VAL A 93 -14.38 2.62 -0.07
C VAL A 93 -14.20 3.69 1.01
N PRO A 94 -15.05 4.76 1.06
CA PRO A 94 -14.99 5.75 2.12
C PRO A 94 -15.20 5.14 3.50
N GLY A 95 -14.45 5.63 4.48
CA GLY A 95 -14.50 5.16 5.88
C GLY A 95 -13.43 4.14 6.26
N LEU A 96 -12.61 3.70 5.31
CA LEU A 96 -11.43 2.87 5.55
C LEU A 96 -10.15 3.71 5.54
N LYS A 97 -9.14 3.25 6.24
CA LYS A 97 -7.74 3.70 6.09
C LYS A 97 -6.91 2.58 5.53
N ILE A 98 -5.96 2.90 4.65
CA ILE A 98 -5.11 1.92 3.96
C ILE A 98 -3.66 2.28 4.18
N VAL A 99 -2.91 1.34 4.75
CA VAL A 99 -1.50 1.49 5.11
C VAL A 99 -0.68 0.43 4.38
N TYR A 100 0.50 0.82 3.87
CA TYR A 100 1.35 -0.09 3.12
C TYR A 100 2.83 0.28 3.32
N PRO A 101 3.49 -0.14 4.41
CA PRO A 101 4.88 0.18 4.71
C PRO A 101 5.86 -0.46 3.72
N SER A 102 7.00 0.20 3.54
CA SER A 102 8.12 -0.25 2.72
C SER A 102 9.36 -0.64 3.54
N THR A 103 9.41 -0.28 4.83
CA THR A 103 10.56 -0.54 5.72
C THR A 103 10.13 -1.11 7.07
N PRO A 104 11.03 -1.80 7.80
CA PRO A 104 10.73 -2.31 9.15
C PRO A 104 10.38 -1.19 10.14
N ALA A 105 11.06 -0.04 10.07
CA ALA A 105 10.76 1.11 10.91
C ALA A 105 9.37 1.70 10.62
N ASP A 106 9.02 1.86 9.33
CA ASP A 106 7.69 2.31 8.95
C ASP A 106 6.62 1.32 9.41
N ALA A 107 6.86 0.01 9.26
CA ALA A 107 5.93 -1.02 9.71
C ALA A 107 5.63 -0.91 11.22
N LYS A 108 6.66 -0.71 12.07
CA LYS A 108 6.48 -0.51 13.51
C LYS A 108 5.66 0.75 13.82
N GLY A 109 6.06 1.90 13.28
CA GLY A 109 5.42 3.18 13.59
C GLY A 109 3.99 3.30 13.07
N LEU A 110 3.74 2.79 11.85
CA LEU A 110 2.41 2.78 11.25
C LEU A 110 1.48 1.75 11.91
N LEU A 111 1.99 0.56 12.31
CA LEU A 111 1.17 -0.43 13.02
C LEU A 111 0.78 0.07 14.40
N ARG A 112 1.68 0.77 15.09
CA ARG A 112 1.37 1.43 16.35
C ARG A 112 0.25 2.46 16.16
N MET A 113 0.36 3.32 15.15
CA MET A 113 -0.68 4.29 14.80
C MET A 113 -2.00 3.61 14.46
N ALA A 114 -1.96 2.49 13.71
CA ALA A 114 -3.17 1.73 13.34
C ALA A 114 -3.93 1.20 14.57
N VAL A 115 -3.21 0.73 15.59
CA VAL A 115 -3.83 0.26 16.84
C VAL A 115 -4.43 1.41 17.64
N GLU A 116 -3.88 2.61 17.54
CA GLU A 116 -4.38 3.80 18.27
C GLU A 116 -5.56 4.48 17.55
N ASP A 117 -5.69 4.29 16.24
CA ASP A 117 -6.75 4.90 15.43
C ASP A 117 -8.15 4.36 15.79
N PRO A 118 -9.17 5.23 15.92
CA PRO A 118 -10.54 4.80 16.21
C PRO A 118 -11.31 4.25 15.00
N ASN A 119 -10.70 4.24 13.82
CA ASN A 119 -11.32 3.81 12.56
C ASN A 119 -10.70 2.51 12.05
N PRO A 120 -11.38 1.79 11.14
CA PRO A 120 -10.84 0.57 10.57
C PRO A 120 -9.62 0.85 9.68
N VAL A 121 -8.55 0.09 9.92
CA VAL A 121 -7.29 0.20 9.19
C VAL A 121 -6.99 -1.12 8.48
N LEU A 122 -6.83 -1.07 7.16
CA LEU A 122 -6.32 -2.15 6.35
C LEU A 122 -4.80 -1.98 6.22
N PHE A 123 -4.06 -2.91 6.80
CA PHE A 123 -2.62 -2.85 6.91
C PHE A 123 -1.99 -3.89 5.96
N PHE A 124 -1.64 -3.45 4.76
CA PHE A 124 -1.00 -4.29 3.75
C PHE A 124 0.49 -4.45 4.05
N GLU A 125 0.98 -5.68 3.94
CA GLU A 125 2.39 -6.01 4.18
C GLU A 125 2.90 -6.89 3.03
N HIS A 126 3.88 -6.39 2.28
CA HIS A 126 4.39 -7.15 1.13
C HIS A 126 5.19 -8.37 1.59
N LYS A 127 4.75 -9.58 1.22
CA LYS A 127 5.33 -10.85 1.66
C LYS A 127 6.82 -10.99 1.36
N LEU A 128 7.26 -10.50 0.21
CA LEU A 128 8.68 -10.57 -0.16
C LEU A 128 9.55 -9.77 0.81
N LEU A 129 9.06 -8.64 1.33
CA LEU A 129 9.81 -7.78 2.25
C LEU A 129 10.06 -8.45 3.61
N TYR A 130 9.25 -9.40 4.04
CA TYR A 130 9.44 -10.07 5.34
C TYR A 130 10.80 -10.76 5.49
N ARG A 131 11.38 -11.22 4.39
CA ARG A 131 12.63 -12.00 4.41
C ARG A 131 13.76 -11.36 3.62
N SER A 132 13.45 -10.45 2.70
CA SER A 132 14.44 -9.81 1.83
C SER A 132 14.93 -8.46 2.35
N LEU A 133 14.25 -7.89 3.35
CA LEU A 133 14.58 -6.56 3.86
C LEU A 133 14.85 -6.61 5.36
N THR A 134 16.02 -6.07 5.74
CA THR A 134 16.37 -5.77 7.13
C THR A 134 16.65 -4.28 7.25
N GLY A 135 16.47 -3.71 8.45
CA GLY A 135 16.72 -2.30 8.70
C GLY A 135 16.74 -1.99 10.18
N LEU A 136 17.31 -0.86 10.52
CA LEU A 136 17.28 -0.35 11.88
C LEU A 136 15.86 0.02 12.26
N VAL A 137 15.43 -0.43 13.42
CA VAL A 137 14.14 -0.09 14.01
C VAL A 137 14.41 0.58 15.36
N PRO A 138 13.98 1.84 15.55
CA PRO A 138 14.12 2.51 16.84
C PRO A 138 13.51 1.69 17.97
N GLU A 139 14.18 1.62 19.12
CA GLU A 139 13.69 0.85 20.28
C GLU A 139 12.53 1.57 21.00
N GLU A 140 12.58 2.89 21.04
CA GLU A 140 11.54 3.73 21.64
C GLU A 140 10.17 3.53 20.97
N ASP A 141 9.12 3.83 21.70
CA ASP A 141 7.77 3.89 21.19
C ASP A 141 7.59 5.15 20.32
N TYR A 142 7.09 4.95 19.11
CA TYR A 142 6.75 6.04 18.19
C TYR A 142 5.61 5.64 17.26
N THR A 143 4.94 6.65 16.73
CA THR A 143 3.92 6.50 15.69
C THR A 143 4.32 7.28 14.45
N ILE A 144 3.80 6.85 13.30
CA ILE A 144 3.87 7.59 12.05
C ILE A 144 2.44 7.96 11.66
N ALA A 145 2.19 9.26 11.52
CA ALA A 145 0.87 9.75 11.17
C ALA A 145 0.45 9.27 9.77
N PHE A 146 -0.82 8.88 9.63
CA PHE A 146 -1.40 8.57 8.33
C PHE A 146 -1.50 9.84 7.47
N GLY A 147 -1.39 9.68 6.16
CA GLY A 147 -1.32 10.80 5.22
C GLY A 147 0.02 11.53 5.22
N LYS A 148 1.08 10.89 5.74
CA LYS A 148 2.44 11.42 5.70
C LYS A 148 3.38 10.46 4.98
N GLY A 149 3.76 10.87 3.76
CA GLY A 149 4.74 10.18 2.94
C GLY A 149 6.17 10.36 3.46
N ARG A 150 7.10 9.74 2.77
CA ARG A 150 8.53 9.88 3.01
C ARG A 150 9.26 10.14 1.70
N LYS A 151 10.03 11.21 1.65
CA LYS A 151 10.97 11.44 0.57
C LYS A 151 12.18 10.52 0.78
N VAL A 152 12.31 9.52 -0.07
CA VAL A 152 13.37 8.52 -0.01
C VAL A 152 14.65 9.05 -0.67
N ARG A 153 14.49 9.80 -1.77
CA ARG A 153 15.58 10.38 -2.54
C ARG A 153 15.15 11.74 -3.08
N GLU A 154 16.03 12.70 -3.03
CA GLU A 154 15.86 14.02 -3.70
C GLU A 154 16.19 13.92 -5.19
N GLY A 155 15.49 14.70 -6.02
CA GLY A 155 15.75 14.78 -7.45
C GLY A 155 15.04 15.96 -8.11
N ASN A 156 15.40 16.25 -9.37
CA ASN A 156 14.88 17.41 -10.11
C ASN A 156 14.33 17.06 -11.51
N ASP A 157 14.65 15.87 -12.07
CA ASP A 157 14.30 15.51 -13.44
C ASP A 157 12.90 14.89 -13.56
N ALA A 158 12.49 14.14 -12.55
CA ALA A 158 11.18 13.50 -12.47
C ALA A 158 10.88 13.09 -11.02
N THR A 159 9.61 12.78 -10.73
CA THR A 159 9.16 12.22 -9.45
C THR A 159 8.61 10.82 -9.65
N ILE A 160 9.11 9.83 -8.89
CA ILE A 160 8.48 8.53 -8.74
C ILE A 160 7.63 8.52 -7.47
N ILE A 161 6.36 8.19 -7.60
CA ILE A 161 5.41 8.04 -6.50
C ILE A 161 5.09 6.55 -6.37
N THR A 162 5.35 5.96 -5.20
CA THR A 162 5.16 4.52 -4.99
C THR A 162 4.94 4.17 -3.52
N TYR A 163 4.80 2.88 -3.22
CA TYR A 163 4.60 2.32 -1.89
C TYR A 163 5.03 0.84 -1.83
N GLY A 164 5.17 0.30 -0.62
CA GLY A 164 5.49 -1.10 -0.39
C GLY A 164 6.76 -1.55 -1.13
N LEU A 165 6.68 -2.65 -1.88
CA LEU A 165 7.82 -3.19 -2.64
C LEU A 165 8.27 -2.27 -3.77
N GLY A 166 7.39 -1.45 -4.32
CA GLY A 166 7.71 -0.49 -5.39
C GLY A 166 8.84 0.46 -5.02
N VAL A 167 8.97 0.80 -3.73
CA VAL A 167 10.09 1.63 -3.24
C VAL A 167 11.43 0.94 -3.50
N LYS A 168 11.53 -0.37 -3.23
CA LYS A 168 12.77 -1.13 -3.48
C LYS A 168 13.09 -1.27 -4.96
N TRP A 169 12.08 -1.45 -5.80
CA TRP A 169 12.28 -1.48 -7.25
C TRP A 169 12.79 -0.13 -7.76
N ALA A 170 12.23 0.97 -7.28
CA ALA A 170 12.67 2.30 -7.65
C ALA A 170 14.11 2.58 -7.17
N GLU A 171 14.44 2.24 -5.91
CA GLU A 171 15.81 2.37 -5.39
C GLU A 171 16.81 1.62 -6.28
N GLN A 172 16.52 0.35 -6.64
CA GLN A 172 17.41 -0.47 -7.48
C GLN A 172 17.66 0.16 -8.86
N VAL A 173 16.62 0.67 -9.51
CA VAL A 173 16.77 1.34 -10.80
C VAL A 173 17.57 2.64 -10.67
N LEU A 174 17.28 3.45 -9.66
CA LEU A 174 17.99 4.73 -9.45
C LEU A 174 19.43 4.54 -9.00
N ASP A 175 19.77 3.47 -8.31
CA ASP A 175 21.15 3.13 -7.95
C ASP A 175 21.96 2.64 -9.15
N ALA A 176 21.30 2.00 -10.13
CA ALA A 176 21.91 1.61 -11.40
C ALA A 176 22.13 2.81 -12.36
N HIS A 177 21.40 3.92 -12.15
CA HIS A 177 21.43 5.12 -12.97
C HIS A 177 21.68 6.37 -12.13
N PRO A 178 22.89 6.54 -11.56
CA PRO A 178 23.21 7.67 -10.68
C PRO A 178 23.18 9.03 -11.41
N GLU A 179 23.17 9.03 -12.73
CA GLU A 179 23.03 10.23 -13.57
C GLU A 179 21.59 10.77 -13.61
N TRP A 180 20.58 9.97 -13.21
CA TRP A 180 19.19 10.41 -13.17
C TRP A 180 18.86 11.11 -11.85
N SER A 181 18.54 12.39 -11.92
CA SER A 181 18.16 13.19 -10.75
C SER A 181 16.67 13.03 -10.44
N VAL A 182 16.25 11.84 -9.99
CA VAL A 182 14.85 11.51 -9.77
C VAL A 182 14.49 11.55 -8.29
N GLU A 183 13.43 12.29 -7.96
CA GLU A 183 12.84 12.29 -6.63
C GLU A 183 11.99 11.04 -6.41
N LEU A 184 12.20 10.36 -5.29
CA LEU A 184 11.46 9.15 -4.93
C LEU A 184 10.63 9.39 -3.68
N ILE A 185 9.31 9.24 -3.81
CA ILE A 185 8.34 9.35 -2.72
C ILE A 185 7.76 7.98 -2.39
N ASP A 186 7.87 7.60 -1.13
CA ASP A 186 7.17 6.49 -0.50
C ASP A 186 5.90 7.03 0.18
N LEU A 187 4.75 6.67 -0.33
CA LEU A 187 3.46 7.13 0.21
C LEU A 187 3.17 6.61 1.62
N ARG A 188 3.67 5.41 2.00
CA ARG A 188 3.44 4.75 3.30
C ARG A 188 1.98 4.44 3.58
N THR A 189 1.08 5.36 3.23
CA THR A 189 -0.38 5.23 3.37
C THR A 189 -1.05 5.60 2.05
N LEU A 190 -2.08 4.84 1.70
CA LEU A 190 -2.81 5.06 0.44
C LEU A 190 -4.12 5.80 0.69
N LEU A 191 -4.72 5.64 1.88
CA LEU A 191 -5.94 6.32 2.24
C LEU A 191 -5.91 6.70 3.74
N PRO A 192 -5.71 7.97 4.08
CA PRO A 192 -5.32 9.06 3.18
C PRO A 192 -3.87 8.93 2.71
N TRP A 193 -3.53 9.51 1.57
CA TRP A 193 -2.14 9.67 1.10
C TRP A 193 -1.68 11.12 1.24
N ASP A 194 -0.37 11.37 1.13
CA ASP A 194 0.23 12.71 1.28
C ASP A 194 0.15 13.48 -0.04
N GLU A 195 -1.01 14.05 -0.34
CA GLU A 195 -1.24 14.82 -1.56
C GLU A 195 -0.30 16.02 -1.64
N ASP A 196 -0.13 16.75 -0.55
CA ASP A 196 0.70 17.97 -0.51
C ASP A 196 2.15 17.66 -0.93
N MET A 197 2.76 16.61 -0.36
CA MET A 197 4.12 16.20 -0.69
C MET A 197 4.26 15.81 -2.16
N VAL A 198 3.30 15.08 -2.70
CA VAL A 198 3.31 14.66 -4.11
C VAL A 198 3.17 15.87 -5.02
N MET A 199 2.21 16.77 -4.76
CA MET A 199 2.00 17.95 -5.59
C MET A 199 3.20 18.91 -5.53
N GLU A 200 3.80 19.10 -4.36
CA GLU A 200 5.04 19.89 -4.23
C GLU A 200 6.17 19.32 -5.10
N SER A 201 6.40 18.01 -5.01
CA SER A 201 7.43 17.33 -5.78
C SER A 201 7.18 17.42 -7.28
N VAL A 202 5.96 17.13 -7.74
CA VAL A 202 5.60 17.17 -9.16
C VAL A 202 5.66 18.61 -9.71
N ASN A 203 5.26 19.61 -8.94
CA ASN A 203 5.41 21.02 -9.34
C ASN A 203 6.87 21.45 -9.46
N LYS A 204 7.78 20.81 -8.72
CA LYS A 204 9.24 21.03 -8.82
C LYS A 204 9.83 20.35 -10.05
N THR A 205 9.50 19.08 -10.30
CA THR A 205 10.16 18.24 -11.32
C THR A 205 9.51 18.30 -12.69
N GLY A 206 8.25 18.70 -12.79
CA GLY A 206 7.47 18.76 -14.03
C GLY A 206 7.07 17.39 -14.61
N LYS A 207 7.59 16.29 -14.08
CA LYS A 207 7.38 14.94 -14.61
C LYS A 207 7.08 13.97 -13.49
N ALA A 208 6.07 13.11 -13.69
CA ALA A 208 5.64 12.16 -12.66
C ALA A 208 5.44 10.74 -13.22
N LEU A 209 5.88 9.74 -12.46
CA LEU A 209 5.63 8.33 -12.69
C LEU A 209 5.03 7.71 -11.43
N VAL A 210 3.82 7.13 -11.56
CA VAL A 210 3.20 6.36 -10.47
C VAL A 210 3.48 4.88 -10.67
N LEU A 211 4.16 4.28 -9.69
CA LEU A 211 4.56 2.88 -9.70
C LEU A 211 3.78 2.07 -8.67
N HIS A 212 3.19 0.95 -9.08
CA HIS A 212 2.60 -0.02 -8.15
C HIS A 212 2.62 -1.46 -8.70
N GLU A 213 2.51 -2.44 -7.80
CA GLU A 213 2.50 -3.85 -8.18
C GLU A 213 1.16 -4.34 -8.71
N ALA A 214 0.05 -3.81 -8.22
CA ALA A 214 -1.28 -4.16 -8.73
C ALA A 214 -1.36 -3.97 -10.27
N THR A 215 -2.36 -4.58 -10.89
CA THR A 215 -2.62 -4.41 -12.34
C THR A 215 -2.86 -2.95 -12.71
N MET A 216 -2.61 -2.59 -13.96
CA MET A 216 -2.71 -1.21 -14.46
C MET A 216 -4.13 -0.67 -14.38
N THR A 217 -5.09 -1.43 -14.90
CA THR A 217 -6.50 -1.00 -14.97
C THR A 217 -7.15 -1.03 -13.58
N GLY A 218 -7.69 0.10 -13.17
CA GLY A 218 -8.36 0.25 -11.86
C GLY A 218 -7.41 0.26 -10.66
N GLY A 219 -6.09 0.27 -10.88
CA GLY A 219 -5.11 0.42 -9.81
C GLY A 219 -5.09 1.82 -9.21
N VAL A 220 -4.54 1.95 -8.00
CA VAL A 220 -4.42 3.21 -7.24
C VAL A 220 -3.72 4.32 -8.04
N GLY A 221 -2.78 3.93 -8.91
CA GLY A 221 -2.08 4.87 -9.78
C GLY A 221 -2.97 5.64 -10.76
N GLY A 222 -4.15 5.13 -11.08
CA GLY A 222 -5.13 5.84 -11.91
C GLY A 222 -5.66 7.09 -11.21
N GLU A 223 -6.06 6.98 -9.95
CA GLU A 223 -6.56 8.10 -9.15
C GLU A 223 -5.46 9.11 -8.85
N ILE A 224 -4.27 8.64 -8.41
CA ILE A 224 -3.13 9.51 -8.15
C ILE A 224 -2.75 10.30 -9.41
N SER A 225 -2.73 9.65 -10.57
CA SER A 225 -2.47 10.31 -11.86
C SER A 225 -3.52 11.37 -12.20
N ALA A 226 -4.81 11.09 -11.96
CA ALA A 226 -5.89 12.06 -12.17
C ALA A 226 -5.72 13.28 -11.27
N ARG A 227 -5.45 13.09 -9.97
CA ARG A 227 -5.22 14.18 -9.02
C ARG A 227 -4.00 15.03 -9.39
N ILE A 228 -2.90 14.41 -9.83
CA ILE A 228 -1.72 15.15 -10.31
C ILE A 228 -2.10 16.01 -11.54
N HIS A 229 -2.87 15.49 -12.49
CA HIS A 229 -3.31 16.27 -13.64
C HIS A 229 -4.22 17.44 -13.24
N GLU A 230 -5.13 17.25 -12.28
CA GLU A 230 -6.00 18.33 -11.80
C GLU A 230 -5.22 19.47 -11.14
N GLU A 231 -4.26 19.13 -10.27
CA GLU A 231 -3.57 20.13 -9.44
C GLU A 231 -2.29 20.69 -10.09
N CYS A 232 -1.56 19.87 -10.86
CA CYS A 232 -0.24 20.22 -11.40
C CYS A 232 -0.23 20.43 -12.91
N TRP A 233 -1.35 20.36 -13.61
CA TRP A 233 -1.41 20.32 -15.07
C TRP A 233 -0.59 21.42 -15.77
N ARG A 234 -0.53 22.63 -15.19
CA ARG A 234 0.22 23.78 -15.76
C ARG A 234 1.74 23.67 -15.59
N LYS A 235 2.20 22.72 -14.81
CA LYS A 235 3.60 22.48 -14.49
C LYS A 235 4.13 21.17 -15.08
N LEU A 236 3.22 20.35 -15.65
CA LEU A 236 3.61 19.09 -16.26
C LEU A 236 4.27 19.35 -17.62
N ASP A 237 5.49 18.83 -17.78
CA ASP A 237 6.24 18.82 -19.04
C ASP A 237 5.96 17.56 -19.86
N ALA A 238 5.32 16.53 -19.24
CA ALA A 238 4.93 15.27 -19.87
C ALA A 238 3.62 14.75 -19.27
N PRO A 239 2.89 13.86 -19.97
CA PRO A 239 1.79 13.12 -19.36
C PRO A 239 2.30 12.32 -18.14
N VAL A 240 1.49 12.21 -17.08
CA VAL A 240 1.83 11.37 -15.92
C VAL A 240 1.94 9.91 -16.36
N ALA A 241 3.12 9.33 -16.25
CA ALA A 241 3.39 7.94 -16.56
C ALA A 241 2.87 7.02 -15.43
N ARG A 242 2.43 5.82 -15.81
CA ARG A 242 2.08 4.78 -14.84
C ARG A 242 2.80 3.49 -15.19
N THR A 243 3.53 2.93 -14.23
CA THR A 243 4.15 1.62 -14.34
C THR A 243 3.47 0.67 -13.36
N ALA A 244 2.86 -0.38 -13.87
CA ALA A 244 2.09 -1.33 -13.09
C ALA A 244 2.22 -2.75 -13.66
N SER A 245 1.75 -3.76 -12.95
CA SER A 245 1.70 -5.11 -13.51
C SER A 245 0.69 -5.23 -14.65
N LEU A 246 0.83 -6.27 -15.45
CA LEU A 246 -0.02 -6.49 -16.63
C LEU A 246 -1.47 -6.75 -16.23
N ASP A 247 -2.41 -6.37 -17.07
CA ASP A 247 -3.86 -6.61 -16.90
C ASP A 247 -4.22 -8.08 -17.21
N THR A 248 -3.60 -9.00 -16.48
CA THR A 248 -3.85 -10.45 -16.56
C THR A 248 -3.96 -11.03 -15.15
N ALA A 249 -4.47 -12.25 -15.02
CA ALA A 249 -4.35 -12.99 -13.77
C ALA A 249 -2.87 -13.24 -13.43
N PHE A 250 -2.55 -13.27 -12.13
CA PHE A 250 -1.20 -13.53 -11.66
C PHE A 250 -0.72 -14.91 -12.12
N PRO A 251 0.43 -15.06 -12.80
CA PRO A 251 0.85 -16.32 -13.39
C PRO A 251 1.42 -17.32 -12.35
N PHE A 252 1.39 -18.62 -12.69
CA PHE A 252 2.09 -19.67 -11.93
C PHE A 252 3.55 -19.85 -12.33
N ALA A 253 3.83 -19.78 -13.63
CA ALA A 253 5.18 -20.03 -14.14
C ALA A 253 6.11 -18.87 -13.81
N ALA A 254 7.28 -19.15 -13.28
CA ALA A 254 8.23 -18.13 -12.80
C ALA A 254 8.63 -17.11 -13.90
N ASP A 255 8.79 -17.55 -15.15
CA ASP A 255 9.14 -16.63 -16.24
C ASP A 255 7.96 -15.73 -16.64
N LEU A 256 6.72 -16.24 -16.53
CA LEU A 256 5.53 -15.44 -16.74
C LEU A 256 5.30 -14.49 -15.57
N GLU A 257 5.56 -14.91 -14.32
CA GLU A 257 5.52 -14.05 -13.13
C GLU A 257 6.48 -12.86 -13.31
N LYS A 258 7.72 -13.12 -13.72
CA LYS A 258 8.68 -12.05 -14.04
C LYS A 258 8.14 -11.09 -15.10
N SER A 259 7.60 -11.59 -16.19
CA SER A 259 7.04 -10.76 -17.27
C SER A 259 5.82 -9.97 -16.83
N PHE A 260 5.04 -10.50 -15.91
CA PHE A 260 3.85 -9.87 -15.35
C PHE A 260 4.20 -8.64 -14.48
N MET A 261 5.22 -8.77 -13.63
CA MET A 261 5.56 -7.77 -12.60
C MET A 261 5.98 -6.41 -13.18
N ALA A 262 5.60 -5.34 -12.51
CA ALA A 262 5.83 -3.95 -12.91
C ALA A 262 7.31 -3.58 -13.02
N ASN A 263 8.16 -4.11 -12.15
CA ASN A 263 9.59 -3.76 -12.07
C ASN A 263 10.36 -3.93 -13.38
N ASN A 264 9.95 -4.87 -14.23
CA ASN A 264 10.62 -5.13 -15.52
C ASN A 264 10.41 -4.01 -16.56
N ARG A 265 9.44 -3.14 -16.34
CA ARG A 265 9.13 -2.02 -17.23
C ARG A 265 9.58 -0.68 -16.66
N LEU A 266 9.85 -0.61 -15.35
CA LEU A 266 10.15 0.63 -14.64
C LEU A 266 11.30 1.42 -15.27
N GLU A 267 12.42 0.76 -15.56
CA GLU A 267 13.60 1.43 -16.13
C GLU A 267 13.29 2.05 -17.49
N SER A 268 12.64 1.31 -18.39
CA SER A 268 12.30 1.80 -19.73
C SER A 268 11.26 2.93 -19.70
N ASP A 269 10.27 2.82 -18.82
CA ASP A 269 9.21 3.82 -18.66
C ASP A 269 9.80 5.12 -18.09
N LEU A 270 10.64 5.00 -17.06
CA LEU A 270 11.31 6.14 -16.43
C LEU A 270 12.26 6.83 -17.41
N LYS A 271 13.07 6.07 -18.16
CA LYS A 271 13.95 6.61 -19.20
C LYS A 271 13.15 7.41 -20.25
N THR A 272 12.03 6.86 -20.70
CA THR A 272 11.15 7.54 -21.66
C THR A 272 10.61 8.84 -21.07
N LEU A 273 10.21 8.85 -19.80
CA LEU A 273 9.70 10.04 -19.12
C LEU A 273 10.77 11.12 -18.96
N ILE A 274 12.00 10.74 -18.57
CA ILE A 274 13.08 11.71 -18.34
C ILE A 274 13.46 12.45 -19.63
N VAL A 275 13.50 11.76 -20.76
CA VAL A 275 13.90 12.35 -22.05
C VAL A 275 12.79 13.10 -22.79
N HIS A 276 11.55 13.02 -22.31
CA HIS A 276 10.39 13.71 -22.86
C HIS A 276 10.51 15.21 -22.62
#